data_00200b772f8b17a7bd149b9c264e5bae
#
_entry.id   00200b772f8b17a7bd149b9c264e5bae
#
_cell.length_a   1.000
_cell.length_b   1.000
_cell.length_c   1.000
_cell.angle_alpha   90.00
_cell.angle_beta   90.00
_cell.angle_gamma   90.00
#
_symmetry.space_group_name_H-M   'P 1'
#
loop_
_entity.id
_entity.type
_entity.pdbx_description
1 polymer ?
#
loop_
_entity_poly.entity_id
_entity_poly.type
_entity_poly.pdbx_seq_one_letter_code
_entity_poly.pdbx_strand_id
1 'polypeptide(L)'
;MKSAQIIEPNKPLQINEIVLPNPNGNQVIIRVKSTGVCHSDLHLWDGGYDTGDGFMKVTDRGVKFPVTPGHEVVGTVEQMGDSVEGVNIGDLVLVYPWIGCEQCPTCQSGDTNLCELPKSLGVFQNGGYAECVLVPDSKFLAKINNLDPDAAASLACSGLTAFTAIKKALVNKPENILIVGAGGLGLMGVQIAKALTNSNIICADLDDEKLNSAKKLGATHIVNTKKPDAIKEIMSICNEKGVDSIIDFVNAPPTVKMDLSIIRKRGNIVLVGLFGGSIDLSLVSIPLKAITIQGAYTGNYNDMIELVKLAESGVINPIVSKHYTLDEANIALEDLKNRKIIGRAVINP
;
A
#
# COMPACT_ATOMS: atom_id res chain seq x y z
N MET A 1 -15.60 -19.69 12.42
CA MET A 1 -14.63 -19.57 11.36
C MET A 1 -13.23 -19.36 11.92
N LYS A 2 -12.20 -19.86 11.24
CA LYS A 2 -10.80 -19.65 11.64
C LYS A 2 -10.36 -18.20 11.35
N SER A 3 -9.49 -17.68 12.22
CA SER A 3 -8.89 -16.33 12.11
C SER A 3 -7.51 -16.34 12.76
N ALA A 4 -6.51 -15.80 12.06
CA ALA A 4 -5.17 -15.55 12.60
C ALA A 4 -5.15 -14.17 13.26
N GLN A 5 -5.00 -14.13 14.58
CA GLN A 5 -5.15 -12.90 15.38
C GLN A 5 -3.83 -12.50 16.05
N ILE A 6 -3.55 -11.20 16.05
CA ILE A 6 -2.57 -10.60 16.94
C ILE A 6 -3.27 -10.42 18.30
N ILE A 7 -2.83 -11.19 19.29
CA ILE A 7 -3.33 -11.09 20.66
C ILE A 7 -2.54 -10.05 21.44
N GLU A 8 -1.23 -10.02 21.22
CA GLU A 8 -0.28 -9.12 21.84
C GLU A 8 0.83 -8.77 20.82
N PRO A 9 1.27 -7.52 20.74
CA PRO A 9 2.38 -7.14 19.87
C PRO A 9 3.66 -7.96 20.13
N ASN A 10 4.43 -8.20 19.08
CA ASN A 10 5.67 -8.97 19.09
C ASN A 10 5.51 -10.45 19.51
N LYS A 11 4.29 -10.99 19.52
CA LYS A 11 4.02 -12.41 19.75
C LYS A 11 3.49 -13.05 18.45
N PRO A 12 3.73 -14.34 18.23
CA PRO A 12 3.15 -15.03 17.08
C PRO A 12 1.62 -14.88 17.03
N LEU A 13 1.07 -14.72 15.84
CA LEU A 13 -0.37 -14.73 15.62
C LEU A 13 -0.93 -16.09 16.10
N GLN A 14 -2.10 -16.06 16.71
CA GLN A 14 -2.81 -17.25 17.14
C GLN A 14 -3.99 -17.54 16.21
N ILE A 15 -4.13 -18.80 15.82
CA ILE A 15 -5.30 -19.24 15.07
C ILE A 15 -6.42 -19.52 16.08
N ASN A 16 -7.47 -18.72 16.01
CA ASN A 16 -8.63 -18.82 16.87
C ASN A 16 -9.90 -19.08 16.04
N GLU A 17 -10.87 -19.77 16.64
CA GLU A 17 -12.21 -19.80 16.10
C GLU A 17 -13.02 -18.60 16.62
N ILE A 18 -13.54 -17.82 15.68
CA ILE A 18 -14.40 -16.68 16.01
C ILE A 18 -15.77 -16.82 15.33
N VAL A 19 -16.77 -16.19 15.91
CA VAL A 19 -18.13 -16.15 15.35
C VAL A 19 -18.38 -14.75 14.82
N LEU A 20 -18.73 -14.64 13.54
CA LEU A 20 -19.23 -13.39 12.99
C LEU A 20 -20.72 -13.24 13.33
N PRO A 21 -21.19 -12.03 13.64
CA PRO A 21 -22.63 -11.77 13.72
C PRO A 21 -23.28 -11.93 12.35
N ASN A 22 -24.58 -12.25 12.32
CA ASN A 22 -25.34 -12.19 11.08
C ASN A 22 -25.31 -10.75 10.55
N PRO A 23 -25.11 -10.55 9.25
CA PRO A 23 -25.09 -9.21 8.68
C PRO A 23 -26.48 -8.59 8.74
N ASN A 24 -26.56 -7.29 9.03
CA ASN A 24 -27.80 -6.52 9.04
C ASN A 24 -27.64 -5.22 8.25
N GLY A 25 -28.77 -4.63 7.80
CA GLY A 25 -28.75 -3.40 7.00
C GLY A 25 -27.86 -3.54 5.77
N ASN A 26 -26.83 -2.69 5.64
CA ASN A 26 -25.91 -2.68 4.50
C ASN A 26 -24.68 -3.60 4.68
N GLN A 27 -24.60 -4.33 5.80
CA GLN A 27 -23.44 -5.19 6.09
C GLN A 27 -23.36 -6.41 5.15
N VAL A 28 -22.14 -6.80 4.82
CA VAL A 28 -21.86 -7.93 3.94
C VAL A 28 -20.76 -8.81 4.56
N ILE A 29 -20.99 -10.12 4.58
CA ILE A 29 -19.92 -11.11 4.89
C ILE A 29 -19.29 -11.54 3.58
N ILE A 30 -17.98 -11.40 3.51
CA ILE A 30 -17.16 -11.83 2.39
C ILE A 30 -16.38 -13.07 2.79
N ARG A 31 -16.56 -14.18 2.04
CA ARG A 31 -15.69 -15.34 2.12
C ARG A 31 -14.37 -15.01 1.44
N VAL A 32 -13.31 -14.94 2.23
CA VAL A 32 -11.99 -14.56 1.73
C VAL A 32 -11.44 -15.62 0.80
N LYS A 33 -11.03 -15.22 -0.39
CA LYS A 33 -10.29 -16.06 -1.34
C LYS A 33 -8.81 -15.78 -1.26
N SER A 34 -8.46 -14.50 -1.10
CA SER A 34 -7.07 -14.07 -1.03
C SER A 34 -6.97 -12.81 -0.19
N THR A 35 -5.94 -12.72 0.63
CA THR A 35 -5.57 -11.52 1.35
C THR A 35 -4.07 -11.26 1.23
N GLY A 36 -3.70 -10.04 0.80
CA GLY A 36 -2.31 -9.64 0.64
C GLY A 36 -1.59 -9.45 1.98
N VAL A 37 -0.29 -9.74 1.99
CA VAL A 37 0.59 -9.55 3.15
C VAL A 37 1.37 -8.25 2.98
N CYS A 38 1.13 -7.29 3.87
CA CYS A 38 1.63 -5.93 3.78
C CYS A 38 2.59 -5.56 4.93
N HIS A 39 3.49 -4.61 4.70
CA HIS A 39 4.33 -4.05 5.78
C HIS A 39 3.51 -3.39 6.89
N SER A 40 2.30 -2.91 6.60
CA SER A 40 1.40 -2.40 7.65
C SER A 40 0.96 -3.49 8.63
N ASP A 41 0.88 -4.76 8.18
CA ASP A 41 0.61 -5.89 9.07
C ASP A 41 1.81 -6.16 10.00
N LEU A 42 3.06 -5.93 9.52
CA LEU A 42 4.26 -5.99 10.37
C LEU A 42 4.27 -4.86 11.41
N HIS A 43 3.94 -3.62 11.03
CA HIS A 43 3.84 -2.51 12.00
C HIS A 43 2.78 -2.78 13.06
N LEU A 44 1.67 -3.39 12.67
CA LEU A 44 0.63 -3.80 13.60
C LEU A 44 1.14 -4.92 14.53
N TRP A 45 1.86 -5.90 13.98
CA TRP A 45 2.48 -6.99 14.74
C TRP A 45 3.61 -6.50 15.64
N ASP A 46 4.49 -5.61 15.17
CA ASP A 46 5.55 -4.98 15.97
C ASP A 46 4.98 -3.98 17.02
N GLY A 47 3.70 -3.60 16.90
CA GLY A 47 2.97 -2.75 17.83
C GLY A 47 3.14 -1.25 17.62
N GLY A 48 3.78 -0.80 16.52
CA GLY A 48 3.95 0.64 16.26
C GLY A 48 4.93 1.00 15.17
N TYR A 49 5.35 2.25 15.21
CA TYR A 49 6.21 2.89 14.22
C TYR A 49 7.40 3.59 14.89
N ASP A 50 8.58 3.49 14.30
CA ASP A 50 9.74 4.29 14.67
C ASP A 50 9.53 5.73 14.18
N THR A 51 9.56 6.71 15.10
CA THR A 51 9.44 8.14 14.80
C THR A 51 10.80 8.85 14.75
N GLY A 52 11.89 8.10 14.95
CA GLY A 52 13.26 8.63 14.96
C GLY A 52 13.70 9.18 16.32
N ASP A 53 12.79 9.74 17.08
CA ASP A 53 12.99 10.22 18.46
C ASP A 53 12.21 9.41 19.49
N GLY A 54 11.46 8.39 19.04
CA GLY A 54 10.66 7.52 19.90
C GLY A 54 9.95 6.43 19.11
N PHE A 55 8.95 5.84 19.76
CA PHE A 55 8.12 4.78 19.19
C PHE A 55 6.64 5.11 19.38
N MET A 56 5.92 5.32 18.29
CA MET A 56 4.47 5.57 18.30
C MET A 56 3.72 4.25 18.32
N LYS A 57 3.09 3.91 19.44
CA LYS A 57 2.32 2.67 19.57
C LYS A 57 1.04 2.73 18.75
N VAL A 58 0.64 1.61 18.13
CA VAL A 58 -0.64 1.51 17.43
C VAL A 58 -1.83 1.68 18.37
N THR A 59 -1.68 1.31 19.65
CA THR A 59 -2.71 1.50 20.68
C THR A 59 -2.99 2.97 20.97
N ASP A 60 -1.99 3.85 20.86
CA ASP A 60 -2.17 5.29 21.04
C ASP A 60 -3.00 5.91 19.91
N ARG A 61 -3.09 5.20 18.77
CA ARG A 61 -3.95 5.53 17.64
C ARG A 61 -5.34 4.89 17.70
N GLY A 62 -5.64 4.14 18.77
CA GLY A 62 -6.94 3.52 19.01
C GLY A 62 -7.07 2.06 18.53
N VAL A 63 -5.99 1.41 18.10
CA VAL A 63 -5.99 -0.03 17.81
C VAL A 63 -6.21 -0.82 19.09
N LYS A 64 -7.06 -1.82 19.03
CA LYS A 64 -7.37 -2.73 20.14
C LYS A 64 -6.99 -4.15 19.78
N PHE A 65 -6.39 -4.87 20.71
CA PHE A 65 -6.12 -6.29 20.63
C PHE A 65 -7.15 -7.11 21.42
N PRO A 66 -7.53 -8.33 21.01
CA PRO A 66 -7.07 -9.01 19.80
C PRO A 66 -7.62 -8.38 18.53
N VAL A 67 -6.84 -8.45 17.44
CA VAL A 67 -7.26 -8.00 16.10
C VAL A 67 -6.78 -8.98 15.04
N THR A 68 -7.61 -9.24 14.04
CA THR A 68 -7.25 -9.99 12.83
C THR A 68 -6.67 -9.02 11.81
N PRO A 69 -5.38 -9.12 11.42
CA PRO A 69 -4.80 -8.28 10.38
C PRO A 69 -5.30 -8.65 8.97
N GLY A 70 -4.68 -8.08 7.93
CA GLY A 70 -5.03 -8.33 6.54
C GLY A 70 -6.07 -7.34 6.02
N HIS A 71 -5.60 -6.32 5.30
CA HIS A 71 -6.41 -5.23 4.74
C HIS A 71 -6.43 -5.23 3.20
N GLU A 72 -5.86 -6.23 2.55
CA GLU A 72 -5.86 -6.43 1.10
C GLU A 72 -6.73 -7.64 0.76
N VAL A 73 -8.06 -7.48 0.74
CA VAL A 73 -9.00 -8.60 0.70
C VAL A 73 -9.72 -8.69 -0.64
N VAL A 74 -9.67 -9.88 -1.24
CA VAL A 74 -10.57 -10.31 -2.32
C VAL A 74 -11.34 -11.54 -1.87
N GLY A 75 -12.62 -11.59 -2.15
CA GLY A 75 -13.44 -12.73 -1.82
C GLY A 75 -14.80 -12.71 -2.49
N THR A 76 -15.63 -13.69 -2.17
CA THR A 76 -16.99 -13.79 -2.68
C THR A 76 -18.00 -13.35 -1.62
N VAL A 77 -19.01 -12.62 -2.06
CA VAL A 77 -20.16 -12.27 -1.20
C VAL A 77 -20.84 -13.55 -0.74
N GLU A 78 -20.85 -13.80 0.57
CA GLU A 78 -21.40 -15.01 1.17
C GLU A 78 -22.75 -14.77 1.83
N GLN A 79 -22.88 -13.68 2.58
CA GLN A 79 -24.13 -13.27 3.24
C GLN A 79 -24.29 -11.77 3.16
N MET A 80 -25.54 -11.32 3.15
CA MET A 80 -25.88 -9.89 3.05
C MET A 80 -26.97 -9.53 4.03
N GLY A 81 -26.92 -8.31 4.55
CA GLY A 81 -28.05 -7.69 5.24
C GLY A 81 -29.19 -7.33 4.28
N ASP A 82 -30.31 -6.95 4.85
CA ASP A 82 -31.57 -6.74 4.14
C ASP A 82 -31.62 -5.43 3.32
N SER A 83 -30.70 -4.52 3.52
CA SER A 83 -30.61 -3.23 2.82
C SER A 83 -29.45 -3.14 1.82
N VAL A 84 -28.77 -4.25 1.55
CA VAL A 84 -27.62 -4.29 0.63
C VAL A 84 -28.08 -4.10 -0.81
N GLU A 85 -27.43 -3.17 -1.49
CA GLU A 85 -27.60 -2.92 -2.93
C GLU A 85 -26.26 -3.02 -3.67
N GLY A 86 -26.33 -3.19 -4.99
CA GLY A 86 -25.16 -3.14 -5.87
C GLY A 86 -24.34 -4.43 -6.00
N VAL A 87 -24.47 -5.38 -5.08
CA VAL A 87 -23.81 -6.70 -5.11
C VAL A 87 -24.81 -7.83 -4.89
N ASN A 88 -24.45 -9.06 -5.29
CA ASN A 88 -25.24 -10.27 -5.10
C ASN A 88 -24.40 -11.36 -4.43
N ILE A 89 -25.05 -12.33 -3.77
CA ILE A 89 -24.39 -13.53 -3.26
C ILE A 89 -23.65 -14.20 -4.43
N GLY A 90 -22.38 -14.55 -4.18
CA GLY A 90 -21.50 -15.16 -5.18
C GLY A 90 -20.68 -14.18 -6.02
N ASP A 91 -20.97 -12.87 -5.99
CA ASP A 91 -20.13 -11.88 -6.67
C ASP A 91 -18.71 -11.89 -6.12
N LEU A 92 -17.72 -11.84 -7.02
CA LEU A 92 -16.32 -11.65 -6.65
C LEU A 92 -16.04 -10.16 -6.47
N VAL A 93 -15.50 -9.79 -5.30
CA VAL A 93 -15.31 -8.39 -4.92
C VAL A 93 -13.93 -8.14 -4.32
N LEU A 94 -13.40 -6.96 -4.60
CA LEU A 94 -12.28 -6.35 -3.89
C LEU A 94 -12.84 -5.47 -2.77
N VAL A 95 -12.35 -5.63 -1.55
CA VAL A 95 -12.80 -4.85 -0.39
C VAL A 95 -11.94 -3.59 -0.26
N TYR A 96 -12.57 -2.42 -0.20
CA TYR A 96 -11.93 -1.17 0.18
C TYR A 96 -11.80 -1.10 1.71
N PRO A 97 -10.59 -1.19 2.27
CA PRO A 97 -10.44 -1.34 3.72
C PRO A 97 -10.38 0.00 4.47
N TRP A 98 -10.15 1.12 3.79
CA TRP A 98 -9.82 2.43 4.39
C TRP A 98 -11.07 3.20 4.82
N ILE A 99 -11.84 2.58 5.69
CA ILE A 99 -13.14 3.08 6.18
C ILE A 99 -12.90 4.18 7.22
N GLY A 100 -13.62 5.30 7.08
CA GLY A 100 -13.62 6.42 8.01
C GLY A 100 -14.88 6.47 8.88
N CYS A 101 -15.07 7.57 9.59
CA CYS A 101 -16.26 7.80 10.42
C CYS A 101 -17.51 8.20 9.62
N GLU A 102 -17.35 8.58 8.34
CA GLU A 102 -18.36 9.03 7.40
C GLU A 102 -19.09 10.36 7.73
N GLN A 103 -18.72 10.99 8.84
CA GLN A 103 -19.37 12.21 9.34
C GLN A 103 -18.49 13.45 9.30
N CYS A 104 -17.16 13.29 9.35
CA CYS A 104 -16.24 14.43 9.33
C CYS A 104 -16.11 15.01 7.90
N PRO A 105 -15.68 16.28 7.77
CA PRO A 105 -15.51 16.92 6.45
C PRO A 105 -14.63 16.14 5.49
N THR A 106 -13.56 15.51 5.99
CA THR A 106 -12.65 14.67 5.21
C THR A 106 -13.36 13.45 4.63
N CYS A 107 -14.22 12.78 5.40
CA CYS A 107 -15.02 11.67 4.89
C CYS A 107 -16.07 12.14 3.88
N GLN A 108 -16.70 13.29 4.13
CA GLN A 108 -17.71 13.87 3.25
C GLN A 108 -17.13 14.34 1.91
N SER A 109 -15.83 14.70 1.86
CA SER A 109 -15.13 14.99 0.61
C SER A 109 -14.72 13.71 -0.17
N GLY A 110 -14.95 12.53 0.38
CA GLY A 110 -14.61 11.24 -0.23
C GLY A 110 -13.28 10.65 0.23
N ASP A 111 -12.47 11.38 1.01
CA ASP A 111 -11.14 10.96 1.46
C ASP A 111 -11.21 10.21 2.80
N THR A 112 -12.00 9.13 2.86
CA THR A 112 -12.22 8.33 4.07
C THR A 112 -10.94 7.73 4.65
N ASN A 113 -9.95 7.47 3.82
CA ASN A 113 -8.61 7.02 4.20
C ASN A 113 -7.86 8.03 5.08
N LEU A 114 -8.22 9.33 5.02
CA LEU A 114 -7.60 10.40 5.82
C LEU A 114 -8.44 10.81 7.04
N CYS A 115 -9.43 10.00 7.42
CA CYS A 115 -10.27 10.25 8.58
C CYS A 115 -9.47 10.23 9.89
N GLU A 116 -9.72 11.19 10.77
CA GLU A 116 -9.09 11.23 12.11
C GLU A 116 -9.62 10.14 13.06
N LEU A 117 -10.80 9.58 12.77
CA LEU A 117 -11.42 8.47 13.51
C LEU A 117 -11.54 7.24 12.58
N PRO A 118 -10.42 6.64 12.16
CA PRO A 118 -10.42 5.57 11.19
C PRO A 118 -11.04 4.29 11.76
N LYS A 119 -11.70 3.54 10.87
CA LYS A 119 -12.32 2.23 11.13
C LYS A 119 -11.81 1.17 10.15
N SER A 120 -10.57 1.33 9.68
CA SER A 120 -10.02 0.48 8.64
C SER A 120 -10.00 -0.99 9.02
N LEU A 121 -10.43 -1.85 8.08
CA LEU A 121 -10.38 -3.30 8.23
C LEU A 121 -8.92 -3.78 8.29
N GLY A 122 -8.65 -4.80 9.08
CA GLY A 122 -7.31 -5.34 9.28
C GLY A 122 -6.39 -4.49 10.14
N VAL A 123 -6.88 -3.35 10.68
CA VAL A 123 -6.12 -2.46 11.57
C VAL A 123 -6.93 -2.09 12.81
N PHE A 124 -8.08 -1.42 12.65
CA PHE A 124 -8.98 -1.01 13.74
C PHE A 124 -10.15 -1.97 13.93
N GLN A 125 -10.45 -2.74 12.90
CA GLN A 125 -11.44 -3.82 12.88
C GLN A 125 -10.78 -5.07 12.31
N ASN A 126 -11.40 -6.22 12.53
CA ASN A 126 -10.90 -7.49 11.99
C ASN A 126 -10.84 -7.46 10.46
N GLY A 127 -9.78 -8.00 9.90
CA GLY A 127 -9.47 -8.06 8.49
C GLY A 127 -9.50 -9.48 7.91
N GLY A 128 -8.74 -9.65 6.82
CA GLY A 128 -8.80 -10.81 5.94
C GLY A 128 -7.91 -11.99 6.30
N TYR A 129 -7.08 -11.93 7.36
CA TYR A 129 -6.38 -13.15 7.82
C TYR A 129 -7.37 -14.08 8.53
N ALA A 130 -8.44 -14.42 7.83
CA ALA A 130 -9.56 -15.21 8.31
C ALA A 130 -10.33 -15.81 7.13
N GLU A 131 -11.12 -16.86 7.37
CA GLU A 131 -11.98 -17.45 6.35
C GLU A 131 -13.04 -16.49 5.82
N CYS A 132 -13.51 -15.55 6.66
CA CYS A 132 -14.51 -14.53 6.28
C CYS A 132 -14.19 -13.19 6.94
N VAL A 133 -14.63 -12.09 6.33
CA VAL A 133 -14.57 -10.75 6.89
C VAL A 133 -15.96 -10.09 6.81
N LEU A 134 -16.34 -9.38 7.87
CA LEU A 134 -17.54 -8.54 7.90
C LEU A 134 -17.20 -7.15 7.39
N VAL A 135 -17.81 -6.75 6.28
CA VAL A 135 -17.70 -5.40 5.71
C VAL A 135 -18.92 -4.60 6.15
N PRO A 136 -18.76 -3.41 6.76
CA PRO A 136 -19.87 -2.70 7.37
C PRO A 136 -20.89 -2.11 6.40
N ASP A 137 -20.52 -1.92 5.12
CA ASP A 137 -21.42 -1.40 4.10
C ASP A 137 -20.97 -1.87 2.71
N SER A 138 -21.91 -2.30 1.87
CA SER A 138 -21.67 -2.77 0.51
C SER A 138 -21.02 -1.73 -0.41
N LYS A 139 -21.14 -0.42 -0.10
CA LYS A 139 -20.47 0.65 -0.86
C LYS A 139 -18.94 0.57 -0.82
N PHE A 140 -18.35 -0.18 0.13
CA PHE A 140 -16.91 -0.43 0.21
C PHE A 140 -16.46 -1.63 -0.62
N LEU A 141 -17.33 -2.19 -1.45
CA LEU A 141 -17.05 -3.32 -2.31
C LEU A 141 -16.93 -2.88 -3.77
N ALA A 142 -15.84 -3.26 -4.42
CA ALA A 142 -15.71 -3.13 -5.87
C ALA A 142 -15.84 -4.51 -6.52
N LYS A 143 -16.83 -4.71 -7.39
CA LYS A 143 -16.91 -5.92 -8.21
C LYS A 143 -15.68 -5.99 -9.10
N ILE A 144 -15.07 -7.15 -9.20
CA ILE A 144 -13.96 -7.41 -10.09
C ILE A 144 -14.34 -8.53 -11.04
N ASN A 145 -14.05 -8.30 -12.32
CA ASN A 145 -14.27 -9.27 -13.38
C ASN A 145 -12.90 -9.63 -13.97
N ASN A 146 -12.69 -10.85 -14.41
CA ASN A 146 -11.49 -11.25 -15.16
C ASN A 146 -10.13 -10.97 -14.49
N LEU A 147 -10.10 -10.64 -13.19
CA LEU A 147 -8.87 -10.52 -12.42
C LEU A 147 -8.63 -11.78 -11.60
N ASP A 148 -7.37 -12.20 -11.57
CA ASP A 148 -6.93 -13.21 -10.63
C ASP A 148 -7.08 -12.68 -9.19
N PRO A 149 -7.77 -13.39 -8.28
CA PRO A 149 -8.02 -12.92 -6.92
C PRO A 149 -6.74 -12.60 -6.13
N ASP A 150 -5.67 -13.37 -6.33
CA ASP A 150 -4.41 -13.19 -5.63
C ASP A 150 -3.73 -11.90 -6.06
N ALA A 151 -3.68 -11.65 -7.37
CA ALA A 151 -3.16 -10.41 -7.92
C ALA A 151 -4.02 -9.20 -7.50
N ALA A 152 -5.36 -9.34 -7.60
CA ALA A 152 -6.29 -8.25 -7.31
C ALA A 152 -6.28 -7.81 -5.84
N ALA A 153 -6.00 -8.71 -4.89
CA ALA A 153 -5.96 -8.38 -3.46
C ALA A 153 -5.03 -7.19 -3.18
N SER A 154 -3.86 -7.15 -3.84
CA SER A 154 -2.89 -6.08 -3.67
C SER A 154 -3.37 -4.70 -4.13
N LEU A 155 -4.43 -4.63 -4.95
CA LEU A 155 -5.00 -3.36 -5.43
C LEU A 155 -5.65 -2.56 -4.30
N ALA A 156 -6.12 -3.20 -3.23
CA ALA A 156 -6.76 -2.52 -2.09
C ALA A 156 -5.80 -1.67 -1.25
N CYS A 157 -4.50 -1.95 -1.28
CA CYS A 157 -3.50 -1.21 -0.50
C CYS A 157 -2.28 -0.81 -1.35
N SER A 158 -1.39 -1.76 -1.70
CA SER A 158 -0.15 -1.38 -2.37
C SER A 158 -0.38 -0.76 -3.75
N GLY A 159 -1.34 -1.29 -4.51
CA GLY A 159 -1.75 -0.70 -5.78
C GLY A 159 -2.35 0.68 -5.61
N LEU A 160 -3.32 0.81 -4.70
CA LEU A 160 -4.00 2.07 -4.42
C LEU A 160 -3.04 3.15 -3.90
N THR A 161 -2.16 2.79 -2.97
CA THR A 161 -1.15 3.70 -2.43
C THR A 161 -0.19 4.19 -3.51
N ALA A 162 0.28 3.28 -4.36
CA ALA A 162 1.15 3.63 -5.48
C ALA A 162 0.42 4.51 -6.50
N PHE A 163 -0.86 4.22 -6.79
CA PHE A 163 -1.69 5.00 -7.72
C PHE A 163 -1.84 6.45 -7.26
N THR A 164 -2.22 6.65 -6.00
CA THR A 164 -2.36 7.98 -5.41
C THR A 164 -1.03 8.73 -5.37
N ALA A 165 0.07 8.05 -5.02
CA ALA A 165 1.40 8.65 -5.00
C ALA A 165 1.86 9.09 -6.39
N ILE A 166 1.65 8.25 -7.42
CA ILE A 166 1.96 8.60 -8.81
C ILE A 166 1.10 9.78 -9.28
N LYS A 167 -0.22 9.79 -9.02
CA LYS A 167 -1.09 10.94 -9.36
C LYS A 167 -0.54 12.26 -8.76
N LYS A 168 -0.11 12.25 -7.50
CA LYS A 168 0.53 13.40 -6.85
C LYS A 168 1.85 13.79 -7.51
N ALA A 169 2.65 12.84 -7.94
CA ALA A 169 3.92 13.09 -8.61
C ALA A 169 3.75 13.69 -10.02
N LEU A 170 2.65 13.39 -10.70
CA LEU A 170 2.39 13.81 -12.09
C LEU A 170 1.85 15.23 -12.23
N VAL A 171 1.48 15.93 -11.17
CA VAL A 171 0.82 17.25 -11.19
C VAL A 171 1.56 18.27 -12.07
N ASN A 172 2.90 18.27 -12.05
CA ASN A 172 3.72 19.20 -12.83
C ASN A 172 4.23 18.64 -14.16
N LYS A 173 3.66 17.53 -14.64
CA LYS A 173 4.07 16.83 -15.88
C LYS A 173 5.60 16.62 -15.93
N PRO A 174 6.16 15.85 -15.00
CA PRO A 174 7.61 15.64 -14.88
C PRO A 174 8.17 14.98 -16.14
N GLU A 175 9.41 15.35 -16.53
CA GLU A 175 10.18 14.65 -17.56
C GLU A 175 10.82 13.38 -16.98
N ASN A 176 11.37 13.48 -15.76
CA ASN A 176 12.03 12.38 -15.07
C ASN A 176 11.35 12.12 -13.72
N ILE A 177 10.95 10.88 -13.50
CA ILE A 177 10.37 10.38 -12.25
C ILE A 177 11.34 9.38 -11.64
N LEU A 178 11.68 9.57 -10.37
CA LEU A 178 12.41 8.58 -9.59
C LEU A 178 11.46 7.86 -8.63
N ILE A 179 11.47 6.54 -8.70
CA ILE A 179 10.79 5.65 -7.75
C ILE A 179 11.85 5.01 -6.87
N VAL A 180 11.81 5.31 -5.57
CA VAL A 180 12.73 4.79 -4.56
C VAL A 180 12.09 3.61 -3.85
N GLY A 181 12.74 2.44 -3.93
CA GLY A 181 12.25 1.17 -3.42
C GLY A 181 11.48 0.35 -4.45
N ALA A 182 12.02 -0.80 -4.85
CA ALA A 182 11.43 -1.77 -5.79
C ALA A 182 10.73 -2.94 -5.08
N GLY A 183 10.11 -2.69 -3.94
CA GLY A 183 9.20 -3.63 -3.26
C GLY A 183 7.82 -3.68 -3.92
N GLY A 184 6.82 -4.24 -3.21
CA GLY A 184 5.45 -4.37 -3.73
C GLY A 184 4.85 -3.04 -4.22
N LEU A 185 5.03 -1.95 -3.45
CA LEU A 185 4.56 -0.62 -3.85
C LEU A 185 5.35 -0.07 -5.06
N GLY A 186 6.68 -0.18 -5.03
CA GLY A 186 7.52 0.37 -6.10
C GLY A 186 7.31 -0.32 -7.44
N LEU A 187 7.19 -1.65 -7.45
CA LEU A 187 6.89 -2.41 -8.67
C LEU A 187 5.51 -2.08 -9.24
N MET A 188 4.52 -1.82 -8.38
CA MET A 188 3.22 -1.27 -8.79
C MET A 188 3.37 0.16 -9.31
N GLY A 189 4.12 1.01 -8.60
CA GLY A 189 4.37 2.39 -9.01
C GLY A 189 5.00 2.50 -10.40
N VAL A 190 5.94 1.61 -10.73
CA VAL A 190 6.55 1.54 -12.08
C VAL A 190 5.50 1.26 -13.16
N GLN A 191 4.63 0.26 -12.95
CA GLN A 191 3.58 -0.09 -13.91
C GLN A 191 2.56 1.04 -14.07
N ILE A 192 2.13 1.63 -12.95
CA ILE A 192 1.17 2.74 -12.94
C ILE A 192 1.77 3.97 -13.63
N ALA A 193 3.03 4.33 -13.32
CA ALA A 193 3.71 5.44 -13.98
C ALA A 193 3.81 5.21 -15.50
N LYS A 194 4.19 4.01 -15.92
CA LYS A 194 4.21 3.64 -17.36
C LYS A 194 2.85 3.78 -18.03
N ALA A 195 1.76 3.46 -17.31
CA ALA A 195 0.40 3.56 -17.82
C ALA A 195 -0.09 5.02 -17.94
N LEU A 196 0.34 5.90 -17.03
CA LEU A 196 -0.21 7.25 -16.89
C LEU A 196 0.65 8.36 -17.50
N THR A 197 1.91 8.08 -17.87
CA THR A 197 2.84 9.11 -18.37
C THR A 197 3.84 8.56 -19.38
N ASN A 198 4.41 9.47 -20.17
CA ASN A 198 5.55 9.21 -21.03
C ASN A 198 6.89 9.65 -20.40
N SER A 199 6.92 9.94 -19.11
CA SER A 199 8.14 10.35 -18.40
C SER A 199 9.19 9.23 -18.40
N ASN A 200 10.46 9.60 -18.27
CA ASN A 200 11.50 8.66 -17.93
C ASN A 200 11.28 8.15 -16.50
N ILE A 201 11.14 6.84 -16.35
CA ILE A 201 10.91 6.19 -15.06
C ILE A 201 12.23 5.59 -14.59
N ILE A 202 12.84 6.19 -13.58
CA ILE A 202 14.05 5.70 -12.92
C ILE A 202 13.60 4.93 -11.68
N CYS A 203 14.03 3.67 -11.53
CA CYS A 203 13.75 2.91 -10.31
C CYS A 203 15.06 2.65 -9.55
N ALA A 204 15.09 2.99 -8.27
CA ALA A 204 16.24 2.85 -7.40
C ALA A 204 15.96 1.90 -6.23
N ASP A 205 16.85 0.92 -6.00
CA ASP A 205 16.78 -0.04 -4.88
C ASP A 205 18.19 -0.52 -4.52
N LEU A 206 18.30 -1.25 -3.43
CA LEU A 206 19.52 -1.92 -2.98
C LEU A 206 19.72 -3.31 -3.61
N ASP A 207 18.69 -3.87 -4.23
CA ASP A 207 18.58 -5.26 -4.67
C ASP A 207 18.45 -5.34 -6.20
N ASP A 208 19.47 -5.96 -6.84
CA ASP A 208 19.51 -6.07 -8.30
C ASP A 208 18.38 -6.96 -8.88
N GLU A 209 17.89 -7.96 -8.15
CA GLU A 209 16.81 -8.83 -8.61
C GLU A 209 15.49 -8.04 -8.68
N LYS A 210 15.21 -7.21 -7.66
CA LYS A 210 14.07 -6.31 -7.64
C LYS A 210 14.17 -5.24 -8.73
N LEU A 211 15.36 -4.69 -8.95
CA LEU A 211 15.62 -3.73 -10.02
C LEU A 211 15.39 -4.34 -11.40
N ASN A 212 15.84 -5.58 -11.62
CA ASN A 212 15.57 -6.31 -12.85
C ASN A 212 14.07 -6.55 -13.08
N SER A 213 13.32 -6.80 -12.01
CA SER A 213 11.86 -6.87 -12.07
C SER A 213 11.24 -5.54 -12.44
N ALA A 214 11.69 -4.42 -11.85
CA ALA A 214 11.25 -3.08 -12.22
C ALA A 214 11.54 -2.76 -13.70
N LYS A 215 12.70 -3.16 -14.22
CA LYS A 215 13.05 -3.01 -15.64
C LYS A 215 12.08 -3.73 -16.56
N LYS A 216 11.72 -4.98 -16.24
CA LYS A 216 10.75 -5.77 -17.01
C LYS A 216 9.36 -5.14 -16.99
N LEU A 217 8.97 -4.48 -15.90
CA LEU A 217 7.68 -3.82 -15.73
C LEU A 217 7.60 -2.44 -16.38
N GLY A 218 8.72 -1.88 -16.83
CA GLY A 218 8.72 -0.66 -17.63
C GLY A 218 9.52 0.50 -17.07
N ALA A 219 10.35 0.31 -16.04
CA ALA A 219 11.36 1.30 -15.68
C ALA A 219 12.31 1.53 -16.87
N THR A 220 12.49 2.79 -17.26
CA THR A 220 13.42 3.16 -18.35
C THR A 220 14.87 3.00 -17.90
N HIS A 221 15.13 3.31 -16.63
CA HIS A 221 16.43 3.15 -15.98
C HIS A 221 16.28 2.48 -14.61
N ILE A 222 17.32 1.74 -14.21
CA ILE A 222 17.41 1.12 -12.89
C ILE A 222 18.74 1.51 -12.27
N VAL A 223 18.76 1.84 -10.99
CA VAL A 223 19.95 2.27 -10.26
C VAL A 223 20.08 1.52 -8.94
N ASN A 224 21.18 0.83 -8.73
CA ASN A 224 21.48 0.17 -7.45
C ASN A 224 22.14 1.19 -6.50
N THR A 225 21.41 1.58 -5.45
CA THR A 225 21.86 2.61 -4.50
C THR A 225 22.89 2.15 -3.49
N LYS A 226 23.32 0.87 -3.52
CA LYS A 226 24.53 0.41 -2.81
C LYS A 226 25.82 0.88 -3.49
N LYS A 227 25.76 1.22 -4.78
CA LYS A 227 26.94 1.66 -5.53
C LYS A 227 27.31 3.10 -5.11
N PRO A 228 28.63 3.39 -4.94
CA PRO A 228 29.06 4.71 -4.46
C PRO A 228 28.77 5.85 -5.45
N ASP A 229 28.59 5.53 -6.72
CA ASP A 229 28.29 6.46 -7.81
C ASP A 229 26.80 6.57 -8.18
N ALA A 230 25.90 5.92 -7.43
CA ALA A 230 24.47 5.89 -7.71
C ALA A 230 23.84 7.29 -7.88
N ILE A 231 24.21 8.24 -7.03
CA ILE A 231 23.73 9.63 -7.13
C ILE A 231 24.20 10.26 -8.45
N LYS A 232 25.45 10.05 -8.85
CA LYS A 232 26.00 10.55 -10.13
C LYS A 232 25.28 9.93 -11.31
N GLU A 233 25.00 8.62 -11.25
CA GLU A 233 24.24 7.91 -12.27
C GLU A 233 22.84 8.51 -12.44
N ILE A 234 22.09 8.74 -11.35
CA ILE A 234 20.77 9.40 -11.40
C ILE A 234 20.88 10.80 -11.98
N MET A 235 21.85 11.61 -11.56
CA MET A 235 22.05 12.98 -12.06
C MET A 235 22.38 12.99 -13.54
N SER A 236 23.23 12.06 -14.02
CA SER A 236 23.56 11.91 -15.44
C SER A 236 22.34 11.56 -16.29
N ILE A 237 21.46 10.64 -15.82
CA ILE A 237 20.19 10.32 -16.48
C ILE A 237 19.31 11.57 -16.62
N CYS A 238 19.34 12.46 -15.65
CA CYS A 238 18.59 13.71 -15.63
C CYS A 238 19.35 14.89 -16.27
N ASN A 239 20.40 14.64 -17.07
CA ASN A 239 21.22 15.68 -17.72
C ASN A 239 21.76 16.73 -16.72
N GLU A 240 22.17 16.30 -15.55
CA GLU A 240 22.69 17.12 -14.42
C GLU A 240 21.71 18.18 -13.88
N LYS A 241 20.44 18.15 -14.31
CA LYS A 241 19.40 19.12 -13.88
C LYS A 241 18.73 18.72 -12.56
N GLY A 242 18.87 17.46 -12.15
CA GLY A 242 18.17 16.83 -11.04
C GLY A 242 16.80 16.26 -11.44
N VAL A 243 16.20 15.52 -10.52
CA VAL A 243 14.94 14.79 -10.71
C VAL A 243 13.75 15.74 -10.59
N ASP A 244 12.74 15.58 -11.47
CA ASP A 244 11.52 16.39 -11.45
C ASP A 244 10.57 16.00 -10.33
N SER A 245 10.29 14.71 -10.21
CA SER A 245 9.43 14.13 -9.18
C SER A 245 10.03 12.86 -8.60
N ILE A 246 10.03 12.75 -7.29
CA ILE A 246 10.51 11.58 -6.56
C ILE A 246 9.36 10.99 -5.77
N ILE A 247 9.18 9.68 -5.84
CA ILE A 247 8.26 8.93 -5.00
C ILE A 247 9.08 7.98 -4.13
N ASP A 248 9.12 8.23 -2.83
CA ASP A 248 9.87 7.39 -1.90
C ASP A 248 8.94 6.41 -1.18
N PHE A 249 8.94 5.16 -1.64
CA PHE A 249 8.20 4.06 -1.01
C PHE A 249 8.95 3.41 0.16
N VAL A 250 10.17 3.87 0.46
CA VAL A 250 10.95 3.48 1.64
C VAL A 250 10.76 4.48 2.77
N ASN A 251 11.07 5.76 2.51
CA ASN A 251 10.96 6.87 3.46
C ASN A 251 11.76 6.58 4.75
N ALA A 252 13.06 6.41 4.58
CA ALA A 252 14.03 6.24 5.66
C ALA A 252 15.10 7.36 5.56
N PRO A 253 15.84 7.67 6.64
CA PRO A 253 16.80 8.76 6.62
C PRO A 253 17.79 8.76 5.45
N PRO A 254 18.36 7.62 5.00
CA PRO A 254 19.23 7.60 3.84
C PRO A 254 18.54 7.97 2.53
N THR A 255 17.30 7.47 2.30
CA THR A 255 16.57 7.73 1.06
C THR A 255 16.11 9.16 0.98
N VAL A 256 15.55 9.72 2.06
CA VAL A 256 15.10 11.12 2.08
C VAL A 256 16.28 12.10 1.93
N LYS A 257 17.45 11.80 2.52
CA LYS A 257 18.68 12.61 2.30
C LYS A 257 19.12 12.58 0.83
N MET A 258 19.07 11.41 0.20
CA MET A 258 19.33 11.28 -1.24
C MET A 258 18.34 12.11 -2.05
N ASP A 259 17.04 11.99 -1.80
CA ASP A 259 15.98 12.71 -2.50
C ASP A 259 16.19 14.22 -2.47
N LEU A 260 16.45 14.76 -1.28
CA LEU A 260 16.73 16.18 -1.07
C LEU A 260 17.99 16.66 -1.81
N SER A 261 18.99 15.78 -1.99
CA SER A 261 20.24 16.11 -2.68
C SER A 261 20.05 16.21 -4.21
N ILE A 262 19.22 15.33 -4.79
CA ILE A 262 19.06 15.17 -6.25
C ILE A 262 17.81 15.85 -6.82
N ILE A 263 16.88 16.32 -5.97
CA ILE A 263 15.68 17.01 -6.44
C ILE A 263 16.06 18.35 -7.10
N ARG A 264 15.50 18.62 -8.28
CA ARG A 264 15.72 19.89 -8.96
C ARG A 264 14.94 21.04 -8.34
N LYS A 265 15.22 22.28 -8.76
CA LYS A 265 14.35 23.42 -8.44
C LYS A 265 12.93 23.17 -8.96
N ARG A 266 11.92 23.54 -8.16
CA ARG A 266 10.49 23.32 -8.40
C ARG A 266 10.12 21.83 -8.48
N GLY A 267 10.99 20.94 -8.00
CA GLY A 267 10.71 19.51 -7.94
C GLY A 267 9.72 19.13 -6.84
N ASN A 268 9.18 17.94 -6.93
CA ASN A 268 8.18 17.40 -6.03
C ASN A 268 8.67 16.09 -5.41
N ILE A 269 8.64 15.96 -4.10
CA ILE A 269 8.96 14.74 -3.35
C ILE A 269 7.67 14.23 -2.71
N VAL A 270 7.28 13.00 -3.03
CA VAL A 270 6.13 12.31 -2.44
C VAL A 270 6.65 11.21 -1.51
N LEU A 271 6.50 11.40 -0.21
CA LEU A 271 6.91 10.44 0.81
C LEU A 271 5.75 9.48 1.12
N VAL A 272 6.00 8.18 1.03
CA VAL A 272 4.97 7.13 1.13
C VAL A 272 5.33 6.06 2.15
N GLY A 273 6.57 5.59 2.14
CA GLY A 273 7.03 4.53 3.02
C GLY A 273 6.89 4.85 4.51
N LEU A 274 6.86 3.81 5.34
CA LEU A 274 6.71 3.92 6.79
C LEU A 274 7.87 3.22 7.52
N PHE A 275 9.08 3.18 6.92
CA PHE A 275 10.24 2.60 7.61
C PHE A 275 10.67 3.41 8.84
N GLY A 276 10.31 4.71 8.84
CA GLY A 276 10.51 5.56 10.00
C GLY A 276 11.89 6.21 10.10
N GLY A 277 12.17 6.75 11.28
CA GLY A 277 13.36 7.55 11.53
C GLY A 277 13.13 9.05 11.37
N SER A 278 14.18 9.84 11.56
CA SER A 278 14.16 11.31 11.44
C SER A 278 15.38 11.83 10.69
N ILE A 279 15.27 13.04 10.12
CA ILE A 279 16.36 13.76 9.48
C ILE A 279 16.40 15.21 9.95
N ASP A 280 17.60 15.80 10.00
CA ASP A 280 17.76 17.24 10.07
C ASP A 280 17.54 17.84 8.69
N LEU A 281 16.65 18.81 8.59
CA LEU A 281 16.28 19.47 7.34
C LEU A 281 16.64 20.97 7.38
N SER A 282 17.49 21.41 6.44
CA SER A 282 17.78 22.84 6.27
C SER A 282 16.55 23.59 5.75
N LEU A 283 15.96 24.43 6.57
CA LEU A 283 14.77 25.21 6.21
C LEU A 283 15.02 26.16 5.03
N VAL A 284 16.25 26.64 4.84
CA VAL A 284 16.63 27.55 3.73
C VAL A 284 16.64 26.79 2.38
N SER A 285 16.91 25.50 2.39
CA SER A 285 17.00 24.71 1.16
C SER A 285 15.66 24.58 0.42
N ILE A 286 14.55 24.57 1.17
CA ILE A 286 13.20 24.43 0.61
C ILE A 286 12.81 25.63 -0.25
N PRO A 287 12.79 26.89 0.29
CA PRO A 287 12.44 28.07 -0.49
C PRO A 287 13.46 28.40 -1.60
N LEU A 288 14.78 28.18 -1.40
CA LEU A 288 15.77 28.44 -2.44
C LEU A 288 15.63 27.52 -3.65
N LYS A 289 15.16 26.30 -3.45
CA LYS A 289 14.82 25.35 -4.53
C LYS A 289 13.35 25.43 -4.95
N ALA A 290 12.47 26.08 -4.16
CA ALA A 290 11.01 26.10 -4.34
C ALA A 290 10.44 24.69 -4.51
N ILE A 291 10.92 23.71 -3.73
CA ILE A 291 10.48 22.32 -3.79
C ILE A 291 9.18 22.11 -3.02
N THR A 292 8.43 21.09 -3.42
CA THR A 292 7.29 20.59 -2.68
C THR A 292 7.68 19.25 -2.01
N ILE A 293 7.37 19.10 -0.74
CA ILE A 293 7.46 17.81 -0.01
C ILE A 293 6.06 17.52 0.50
N GLN A 294 5.51 16.36 0.13
CA GLN A 294 4.16 15.97 0.52
C GLN A 294 4.09 14.49 0.86
N GLY A 295 3.18 14.12 1.76
CA GLY A 295 2.87 12.74 2.06
C GLY A 295 1.80 12.16 1.12
N ALA A 296 1.83 10.84 0.93
CA ALA A 296 0.71 10.09 0.38
C ALA A 296 0.40 8.91 1.32
N TYR A 297 -0.86 8.80 1.72
CA TYR A 297 -1.34 7.74 2.59
C TYR A 297 -2.51 7.03 1.93
N THR A 298 -2.27 5.82 1.47
CA THR A 298 -3.25 4.98 0.76
C THR A 298 -3.94 5.75 -0.39
N GLY A 299 -5.25 5.62 -0.56
CA GLY A 299 -6.05 6.36 -1.52
C GLY A 299 -7.53 6.23 -1.20
N ASN A 300 -8.37 7.01 -1.86
CA ASN A 300 -9.81 6.95 -1.68
C ASN A 300 -10.47 5.87 -2.55
N TYR A 301 -11.77 5.64 -2.34
CA TYR A 301 -12.51 4.61 -3.05
C TYR A 301 -12.55 4.85 -4.58
N ASN A 302 -12.68 6.10 -5.01
CA ASN A 302 -12.71 6.42 -6.44
C ASN A 302 -11.36 6.10 -7.11
N ASP A 303 -10.24 6.39 -6.45
CA ASP A 303 -8.92 6.01 -6.92
C ASP A 303 -8.80 4.47 -7.06
N MET A 304 -9.38 3.71 -6.13
CA MET A 304 -9.41 2.24 -6.21
C MET A 304 -10.21 1.77 -7.43
N ILE A 305 -11.36 2.37 -7.72
CA ILE A 305 -12.17 2.02 -8.90
C ILE A 305 -11.42 2.34 -10.20
N GLU A 306 -10.73 3.48 -10.28
CA GLU A 306 -9.90 3.81 -11.44
C GLU A 306 -8.76 2.79 -11.62
N LEU A 307 -8.11 2.40 -10.54
CA LEU A 307 -7.03 1.42 -10.55
C LEU A 307 -7.53 0.02 -10.96
N VAL A 308 -8.68 -0.42 -10.46
CA VAL A 308 -9.30 -1.71 -10.86
C VAL A 308 -9.56 -1.73 -12.38
N LYS A 309 -10.08 -0.65 -12.95
CA LYS A 309 -10.28 -0.55 -14.42
C LYS A 309 -8.96 -0.67 -15.19
N LEU A 310 -7.88 -0.08 -14.70
CA LEU A 310 -6.56 -0.23 -15.32
C LEU A 310 -6.04 -1.67 -15.23
N ALA A 311 -6.28 -2.34 -14.11
CA ALA A 311 -5.91 -3.75 -13.95
C ALA A 311 -6.76 -4.66 -14.86
N GLU A 312 -8.06 -4.46 -14.95
CA GLU A 312 -8.97 -5.20 -15.83
C GLU A 312 -8.64 -5.02 -17.32
N SER A 313 -8.07 -3.88 -17.70
CA SER A 313 -7.57 -3.65 -19.07
C SER A 313 -6.25 -4.36 -19.37
N GLY A 314 -5.64 -5.03 -18.38
CA GLY A 314 -4.37 -5.76 -18.52
C GLY A 314 -3.12 -4.86 -18.55
N VAL A 315 -3.27 -3.56 -18.33
CA VAL A 315 -2.14 -2.61 -18.32
C VAL A 315 -1.33 -2.74 -17.03
N ILE A 316 -1.97 -3.12 -15.93
CA ILE A 316 -1.35 -3.35 -14.63
C ILE A 316 -1.54 -4.80 -14.23
N ASN A 317 -0.42 -5.48 -13.92
CA ASN A 317 -0.41 -6.88 -13.50
C ASN A 317 0.40 -7.01 -12.21
N PRO A 318 -0.26 -7.04 -11.04
CA PRO A 318 0.43 -7.20 -9.76
C PRO A 318 1.23 -8.50 -9.71
N ILE A 319 2.47 -8.45 -9.20
CA ILE A 319 3.31 -9.64 -9.05
C ILE A 319 3.01 -10.28 -7.70
N VAL A 320 2.51 -11.51 -7.72
CA VAL A 320 2.42 -12.38 -6.53
C VAL A 320 3.50 -13.44 -6.63
N SER A 321 4.40 -13.47 -5.66
CA SER A 321 5.56 -14.38 -5.68
C SER A 321 5.45 -15.54 -4.70
N LYS A 322 4.57 -15.43 -3.70
CA LYS A 322 4.37 -16.46 -2.68
C LYS A 322 2.91 -16.56 -2.24
N HIS A 323 2.52 -17.80 -1.95
CA HIS A 323 1.20 -18.15 -1.45
C HIS A 323 1.37 -18.88 -0.13
N TYR A 324 0.50 -18.60 0.82
CA TYR A 324 0.47 -19.19 2.15
C TYR A 324 -0.96 -19.60 2.51
N THR A 325 -1.10 -20.59 3.32
CA THR A 325 -2.38 -20.92 4.00
C THR A 325 -2.57 -20.00 5.23
N LEU A 326 -3.76 -19.98 5.79
CA LEU A 326 -4.03 -19.24 7.02
C LEU A 326 -3.14 -19.72 8.19
N ASP A 327 -2.89 -21.03 8.29
CA ASP A 327 -2.04 -21.62 9.32
C ASP A 327 -0.55 -21.19 9.18
N GLU A 328 -0.15 -20.74 7.98
CA GLU A 328 1.20 -20.22 7.68
C GLU A 328 1.33 -18.69 7.82
N ALA A 329 0.32 -18.00 8.36
CA ALA A 329 0.33 -16.53 8.49
C ALA A 329 1.57 -15.97 9.21
N ASN A 330 2.08 -16.66 10.23
CA ASN A 330 3.33 -16.29 10.90
C ASN A 330 4.55 -16.39 9.97
N ILE A 331 4.62 -17.44 9.15
CA ILE A 331 5.71 -17.63 8.17
C ILE A 331 5.65 -16.53 7.11
N ALA A 332 4.45 -16.15 6.66
CA ALA A 332 4.24 -15.08 5.69
C ALA A 332 4.78 -13.73 6.20
N LEU A 333 4.49 -13.38 7.46
CA LEU A 333 5.01 -12.16 8.10
C LEU A 333 6.54 -12.20 8.28
N GLU A 334 7.08 -13.34 8.73
CA GLU A 334 8.54 -13.52 8.86
C GLU A 334 9.26 -13.41 7.51
N ASP A 335 8.74 -14.01 6.45
CA ASP A 335 9.32 -13.92 5.12
C ASP A 335 9.27 -12.50 4.58
N LEU A 336 8.19 -11.74 4.86
CA LEU A 336 8.12 -10.33 4.51
C LEU A 336 9.17 -9.51 5.30
N LYS A 337 9.26 -9.72 6.61
CA LYS A 337 10.24 -9.06 7.50
C LYS A 337 11.68 -9.32 7.04
N ASN A 338 11.96 -10.55 6.61
CA ASN A 338 13.26 -10.98 6.11
C ASN A 338 13.51 -10.64 4.62
N ARG A 339 12.63 -9.84 3.98
CA ARG A 339 12.76 -9.37 2.58
C ARG A 339 12.82 -10.49 1.53
N LYS A 340 12.22 -11.66 1.81
CA LYS A 340 12.22 -12.83 0.91
C LYS A 340 11.07 -12.81 -0.11
N ILE A 341 10.32 -11.70 -0.19
CA ILE A 341 9.17 -11.52 -1.07
C ILE A 341 9.52 -10.48 -2.13
N ILE A 342 9.30 -10.83 -3.41
CA ILE A 342 9.38 -9.92 -4.55
C ILE A 342 7.94 -9.62 -4.99
N GLY A 343 7.56 -8.34 -5.04
CA GLY A 343 6.17 -7.97 -5.28
C GLY A 343 5.31 -8.22 -4.05
N ARG A 344 4.35 -9.14 -4.13
CA ARG A 344 3.41 -9.46 -3.05
C ARG A 344 3.45 -10.94 -2.68
N ALA A 345 3.08 -11.22 -1.43
CA ALA A 345 2.63 -12.51 -0.98
C ALA A 345 1.16 -12.44 -0.61
N VAL A 346 0.47 -13.56 -0.67
CA VAL A 346 -0.94 -13.68 -0.30
C VAL A 346 -1.16 -14.86 0.66
N ILE A 347 -2.18 -14.73 1.48
CA ILE A 347 -2.73 -15.82 2.29
C ILE A 347 -4.08 -16.20 1.68
N ASN A 348 -4.27 -17.50 1.42
CA ASN A 348 -5.51 -18.10 0.95
C ASN A 348 -6.07 -18.93 2.13
N PRO A 349 -7.08 -18.43 2.86
CA PRO A 349 -7.63 -19.06 4.07
C PRO A 349 -8.36 -20.36 3.82
#